data_99ae6dfdf7fe00d405fa93ece7099544
#
_entry.id   99ae6dfdf7fe00d405fa93ece7099544
#
_cell.length_a   1.000
_cell.length_b   1.000
_cell.length_c   1.000
_cell.angle_alpha   90.00
_cell.angle_beta   90.00
_cell.angle_gamma   90.00
#
_symmetry.space_group_name_H-M   'P 1'
#
loop_
_entity.id
_entity.type
_entity.pdbx_description
1 polymer ?
#
loop_
_entity_poly.entity_id
_entity_poly.type
_entity_poly.pdbx_seq_one_letter_code
_entity_poly.pdbx_strand_id
1 'polypeptide(L)'
;MTNYHFVAASEKFLTVEEPLEEILKERRRNYSENDKEIDFWLLLNPSFLNAPQFADLNKKIPSPSAAVISTDKKFITFLKLRLEFVAYGEFECPSPEIEDALATDSSN
;
A
#
# COMPACT_ATOMS: atom_id res chain seq x y z
N MET A 1 4.87 5.18 17.76
CA MET A 1 4.00 4.60 16.72
C MET A 1 4.14 5.36 15.42
N THR A 2 4.05 4.65 14.32
CA THR A 2 4.20 5.25 12.98
C THR A 2 2.86 5.29 12.27
N ASN A 3 2.56 6.40 11.62
CA ASN A 3 1.37 6.51 10.77
C ASN A 3 1.71 6.07 9.36
N TYR A 4 0.95 5.11 8.86
CA TYR A 4 1.06 4.61 7.48
C TYR A 4 -0.16 5.02 6.69
N HIS A 5 0.05 5.35 5.43
CA HIS A 5 -0.99 5.69 4.48
C HIS A 5 -0.93 4.70 3.33
N PHE A 6 -2.06 4.40 2.70
CA PHE A 6 -2.07 3.40 1.64
C PHE A 6 -3.14 3.65 0.59
N VAL A 7 -2.88 3.10 -0.59
CA VAL A 7 -3.92 2.86 -1.60
C VAL A 7 -3.94 1.36 -1.84
N ALA A 8 -5.12 0.80 -2.06
CA ALA A 8 -5.29 -0.64 -2.25
C ALA A 8 -6.29 -0.91 -3.36
N ALA A 9 -6.05 -1.98 -4.09
CA ALA A 9 -6.92 -2.44 -5.17
C ALA A 9 -6.60 -3.91 -5.44
N SER A 10 -7.17 -4.49 -6.49
CA SER A 10 -6.78 -5.83 -6.88
C SER A 10 -5.31 -5.85 -7.32
N GLU A 11 -4.66 -6.97 -7.11
CA GLU A 11 -3.28 -7.16 -7.57
C GLU A 11 -3.18 -6.90 -9.06
N LYS A 12 -4.12 -7.41 -9.83
CA LYS A 12 -4.16 -7.21 -11.28
C LYS A 12 -4.23 -5.75 -11.67
N PHE A 13 -5.05 -4.96 -10.96
CA PHE A 13 -5.18 -3.54 -11.24
C PHE A 13 -3.85 -2.81 -11.04
N LEU A 14 -3.19 -3.05 -9.90
CA LEU A 14 -1.96 -2.33 -9.55
C LEU A 14 -0.72 -2.82 -10.28
N THR A 15 -0.72 -4.06 -10.79
CA THR A 15 0.47 -4.62 -11.44
C THR A 15 0.36 -4.74 -12.95
N VAL A 16 -0.86 -4.85 -13.49
CA VAL A 16 -1.09 -5.06 -14.91
C VAL A 16 -1.86 -3.92 -15.56
N GLU A 17 -3.01 -3.57 -15.01
CA GLU A 17 -3.88 -2.55 -15.61
C GLU A 17 -3.34 -1.13 -15.43
N GLU A 18 -2.84 -0.83 -14.23
CA GLU A 18 -2.18 0.44 -13.91
C GLU A 18 -0.83 0.13 -13.28
N PRO A 19 0.15 -0.29 -14.08
CA PRO A 19 1.41 -0.81 -13.52
C PRO A 19 2.18 0.26 -12.77
N LEU A 20 2.18 0.14 -11.45
CA LEU A 20 2.85 1.09 -10.57
C LEU A 20 4.35 0.85 -10.47
N GLU A 21 4.84 -0.26 -10.97
CA GLU A 21 6.27 -0.60 -10.87
C GLU A 21 7.18 0.48 -11.43
N GLU A 22 6.79 1.10 -12.55
CA GLU A 22 7.56 2.18 -13.15
C GLU A 22 7.66 3.38 -12.21
N ILE A 23 6.54 3.78 -11.63
CA ILE A 23 6.48 4.92 -10.69
C ILE A 23 7.34 4.62 -9.46
N LEU A 24 7.20 3.42 -8.92
CA LEU A 24 7.93 3.02 -7.71
C LEU A 24 9.42 2.88 -8.00
N LYS A 25 9.78 2.39 -9.18
CA LYS A 25 11.17 2.25 -9.60
C LYS A 25 11.84 3.62 -9.72
N GLU A 26 11.17 4.57 -10.35
CA GLU A 26 11.68 5.93 -10.48
C GLU A 26 11.85 6.58 -9.10
N ARG A 27 10.88 6.37 -8.20
CA ARG A 27 10.96 6.92 -6.87
C ARG A 27 12.11 6.29 -6.08
N ARG A 28 12.31 4.98 -6.20
CA ARG A 28 13.46 4.30 -5.54
C ARG A 28 14.79 4.84 -6.06
N ARG A 29 14.89 5.06 -7.37
CA ARG A 29 16.10 5.61 -7.97
C ARG A 29 16.38 7.01 -7.42
N ASN A 30 15.35 7.86 -7.36
CA ASN A 30 15.46 9.21 -6.81
C ASN A 30 15.92 9.19 -5.35
N TYR A 31 15.36 8.28 -4.55
CA TYR A 31 15.75 8.12 -3.16
C TYR A 31 17.21 7.70 -3.04
N SER A 32 17.65 6.75 -3.88
CA SER A 32 19.04 6.29 -3.88
C SER A 32 19.99 7.43 -4.24
N GLU A 33 19.66 8.24 -5.22
CA GLU A 33 20.48 9.37 -5.64
C GLU A 33 20.60 10.46 -4.57
N ASN A 34 19.63 10.54 -3.68
CA ASN A 34 19.58 11.53 -2.61
C ASN A 34 19.89 10.95 -1.23
N ASP A 35 20.42 9.73 -1.16
CA ASP A 35 20.75 9.03 0.07
C ASP A 35 19.57 8.99 1.07
N LYS A 36 18.38 8.82 0.55
CA LYS A 36 17.18 8.78 1.36
C LYS A 36 16.71 7.34 1.56
N GLU A 37 16.32 6.99 2.79
CA GLU A 37 15.80 5.66 3.09
C GLU A 37 14.43 5.43 2.47
N ILE A 38 14.18 4.19 2.03
CA ILE A 38 12.89 3.81 1.46
C ILE A 38 11.81 3.92 2.53
N ASP A 39 10.72 4.60 2.19
CA ASP A 39 9.57 4.78 3.08
C ASP A 39 8.25 4.40 2.39
N PHE A 40 8.33 3.62 1.32
CA PHE A 40 7.16 3.16 0.57
C PHE A 40 7.39 1.73 0.07
N TRP A 41 6.32 0.96 -0.04
CA TRP A 41 6.39 -0.45 -0.41
C TRP A 41 5.15 -0.86 -1.19
N LEU A 42 5.32 -1.77 -2.16
CA LEU A 42 4.21 -2.45 -2.81
C LEU A 42 4.07 -3.82 -2.14
N LEU A 43 2.90 -4.08 -1.57
CA LEU A 43 2.62 -5.34 -0.88
C LEU A 43 1.57 -6.13 -1.65
N LEU A 44 1.89 -7.38 -1.94
CA LEU A 44 0.92 -8.31 -2.54
C LEU A 44 0.24 -9.04 -1.39
N ASN A 45 -1.09 -9.05 -1.40
CA ASN A 45 -1.90 -9.69 -0.37
C ASN A 45 -1.54 -9.19 1.05
N PRO A 46 -1.65 -7.87 1.29
CA PRO A 46 -1.20 -7.29 2.57
C PRO A 46 -2.05 -7.73 3.74
N SER A 47 -1.40 -8.11 4.84
CA SER A 47 -2.09 -8.60 6.04
C SER A 47 -2.88 -7.52 6.76
N PHE A 48 -2.47 -6.26 6.67
CA PHE A 48 -3.17 -5.19 7.41
C PHE A 48 -4.62 -5.02 6.95
N LEU A 49 -4.95 -5.40 5.72
CA LEU A 49 -6.33 -5.31 5.22
C LEU A 49 -7.27 -6.29 5.92
N ASN A 50 -6.72 -7.29 6.61
CA ASN A 50 -7.52 -8.24 7.37
C ASN A 50 -7.89 -7.73 8.77
N ALA A 51 -7.37 -6.57 9.16
CA ALA A 51 -7.72 -5.97 10.45
C ALA A 51 -9.20 -5.60 10.49
N PRO A 52 -9.86 -5.71 11.66
CA PRO A 52 -11.29 -5.41 11.77
C PRO A 52 -11.66 -4.01 11.29
N GLN A 53 -10.80 -3.04 11.48
CA GLN A 53 -11.04 -1.66 11.06
C GLN A 53 -11.14 -1.50 9.54
N PHE A 54 -10.61 -2.46 8.78
CA PHE A 54 -10.64 -2.45 7.32
C PHE A 54 -11.57 -3.50 6.72
N ALA A 55 -12.40 -4.15 7.54
CA ALA A 55 -13.27 -5.22 7.06
C ALA A 55 -14.17 -4.80 5.91
N ASP A 56 -14.82 -3.63 6.02
CA ASP A 56 -15.72 -3.13 4.97
C ASP A 56 -14.95 -2.75 3.71
N LEU A 57 -13.81 -2.12 3.88
CA LEU A 57 -12.96 -1.71 2.77
C LEU A 57 -12.41 -2.92 2.03
N ASN A 58 -11.96 -3.93 2.77
CA ASN A 58 -11.40 -5.15 2.19
C ASN A 58 -12.42 -5.93 1.36
N LYS A 59 -13.69 -5.91 1.75
CA LYS A 59 -14.77 -6.57 1.00
C LYS A 59 -14.95 -5.98 -0.39
N LYS A 60 -14.59 -4.73 -0.59
CA LYS A 60 -14.77 -4.03 -1.87
C LYS A 60 -13.59 -4.25 -2.82
N ILE A 61 -12.52 -4.87 -2.35
CA ILE A 61 -11.33 -5.11 -3.15
C ILE A 61 -11.33 -6.55 -3.66
N PRO A 62 -11.32 -6.75 -5.00
CA PRO A 62 -11.24 -8.11 -5.54
C PRO A 62 -9.96 -8.82 -5.11
N SER A 63 -10.07 -10.09 -4.77
CA SER A 63 -8.93 -10.93 -4.42
C SER A 63 -8.25 -11.47 -5.68
N PRO A 64 -6.93 -11.63 -5.66
CA PRO A 64 -6.00 -11.20 -4.63
C PRO A 64 -5.82 -9.69 -4.64
N SER A 65 -5.63 -9.13 -3.45
CA SER A 65 -5.45 -7.69 -3.28
C SER A 65 -3.97 -7.30 -3.26
N ALA A 66 -3.73 -6.01 -3.47
CA ALA A 66 -2.39 -5.43 -3.33
C ALA A 66 -2.54 -4.03 -2.78
N ALA A 67 -1.47 -3.50 -2.22
CA ALA A 67 -1.47 -2.15 -1.70
C ALA A 67 -0.11 -1.49 -1.88
N VAL A 68 -0.12 -0.18 -2.09
CA VAL A 68 1.08 0.63 -1.93
C VAL A 68 0.93 1.36 -0.60
N ILE A 69 1.89 1.17 0.28
CA ILE A 69 1.89 1.73 1.62
C ILE A 69 3.11 2.62 1.81
N SER A 70 2.93 3.73 2.51
CA SER A 70 4.02 4.67 2.75
C SER A 70 3.78 5.46 4.04
N THR A 71 4.84 5.93 4.64
CA THR A 71 4.76 6.91 5.71
C THR A 71 4.61 8.33 5.17
N ASP A 72 4.75 8.50 3.85
CA ASP A 72 4.60 9.80 3.18
C ASP A 72 3.17 9.96 2.66
N LYS A 73 2.37 10.72 3.39
CA LYS A 73 0.97 10.99 3.03
C LYS A 73 0.85 11.64 1.65
N LYS A 74 1.77 12.54 1.31
CA LYS A 74 1.71 13.26 0.02
C LYS A 74 1.84 12.31 -1.15
N PHE A 75 2.72 11.31 -1.03
CA PHE A 75 2.90 10.32 -2.08
C PHE A 75 1.63 9.48 -2.26
N ILE A 76 1.03 9.04 -1.16
CA ILE A 76 -0.19 8.23 -1.24
C ILE A 76 -1.37 9.06 -1.79
N THR A 77 -1.47 10.32 -1.42
CA THR A 77 -2.50 11.22 -1.97
C THR A 77 -2.31 11.38 -3.49
N PHE A 78 -1.06 11.52 -3.93
CA PHE A 78 -0.74 11.59 -5.37
C PHE A 78 -1.22 10.33 -6.08
N LEU A 79 -0.94 9.14 -5.53
CA LEU A 79 -1.37 7.88 -6.13
C LEU A 79 -2.89 7.76 -6.16
N LYS A 80 -3.57 8.16 -5.09
CA LYS A 80 -5.03 8.12 -5.05
C LYS A 80 -5.64 8.96 -6.16
N LEU A 81 -5.12 10.17 -6.35
CA LEU A 81 -5.63 11.07 -7.38
C LEU A 81 -5.33 10.58 -8.79
N ARG A 82 -4.15 9.96 -8.98
CA ARG A 82 -3.75 9.42 -10.26
C ARG A 82 -4.55 8.18 -10.65
N LEU A 83 -4.79 7.29 -9.69
CA LEU A 83 -5.41 5.99 -9.97
C LEU A 83 -6.94 6.02 -9.93
N GLU A 84 -7.53 6.95 -9.22
CA GLU A 84 -8.98 7.17 -9.07
C GLU A 84 -9.76 6.01 -8.45
N PHE A 85 -9.65 4.81 -9.00
CA PHE A 85 -10.45 3.65 -8.59
C PHE A 85 -9.71 2.75 -7.60
N VAL A 86 -9.23 3.35 -6.51
CA VAL A 86 -8.54 2.61 -5.46
C VAL A 86 -9.16 2.91 -4.11
N ALA A 87 -9.09 1.94 -3.21
CA ALA A 87 -9.38 2.16 -1.81
C ALA A 87 -8.20 2.92 -1.22
N TYR A 88 -8.46 3.70 -0.17
CA TYR A 88 -7.41 4.49 0.41
C TYR A 88 -7.68 4.67 1.90
N GLY A 89 -6.62 4.74 2.70
CA GLY A 89 -6.78 4.89 4.14
C GLY A 89 -5.45 5.08 4.83
N GLU A 90 -5.52 5.04 6.15
CA GLU A 90 -4.35 5.19 6.99
C GLU A 90 -4.54 4.41 8.29
N PHE A 91 -3.42 4.10 8.95
CA PHE A 91 -3.45 3.42 10.24
C PHE A 91 -2.14 3.64 10.99
N GLU A 92 -2.20 3.48 12.31
CA GLU A 92 -1.01 3.50 13.15
C GLU A 92 -0.51 2.08 13.36
N CYS A 93 0.80 1.89 13.36
CA CYS A 93 1.42 0.60 13.59
C CYS A 93 2.69 0.78 14.43
N PRO A 94 2.96 -0.10 15.40
CA PRO A 94 2.16 -1.26 15.76
C PRO A 94 0.89 -0.91 16.54
N SER A 95 -0.11 -1.78 16.43
CA SER A 95 -1.35 -1.67 17.17
C SER A 95 -1.83 -3.09 17.51
N PRO A 96 -2.83 -3.25 18.40
CA PRO A 96 -3.34 -4.59 18.71
C PRO A 96 -3.84 -5.35 17.48
N GLU A 97 -4.38 -4.66 16.49
CA GLU A 97 -4.92 -5.27 15.28
C GLU A 97 -3.89 -5.42 14.17
N ILE A 98 -2.85 -4.60 14.17
CA ILE A 98 -1.82 -4.61 13.12
C ILE A 98 -0.44 -4.54 13.78
N GLU A 99 0.20 -5.68 13.92
CA GLU A 99 1.52 -5.76 14.54
C GLU A 99 2.64 -5.36 13.59
N ASP A 100 2.48 -5.69 12.32
CA ASP A 100 3.48 -5.42 11.29
C ASP A 100 2.79 -4.84 10.06
N ALA A 101 3.06 -3.56 9.78
CA ALA A 101 2.45 -2.87 8.65
C ALA A 101 2.82 -3.46 7.30
N LEU A 102 3.97 -4.11 7.19
CA LEU A 102 4.49 -4.62 5.92
C LEU A 102 4.28 -6.11 5.72
N ALA A 103 3.62 -6.78 6.66
CA ALA A 103 3.36 -8.21 6.56
C ALA A 103 2.42 -8.53 5.40
N THR A 104 2.67 -9.65 4.75
CA THR A 104 1.83 -10.16 3.67
C THR A 104 1.37 -11.57 4.01
N ASP A 105 0.15 -11.92 3.58
CA ASP A 105 -0.35 -13.28 3.78
C ASP A 105 0.19 -14.16 2.67
N SER A 106 0.82 -15.27 3.04
CA SER A 106 1.25 -16.21 2.02
C SER A 106 0.05 -17.06 1.62
N SER A 107 -0.28 -17.02 0.35
CA SER A 107 -1.33 -17.87 -0.20
C SER A 107 -0.67 -19.16 -0.69
N ASN A 108 -0.76 -20.16 0.11
CA ASN A 108 -0.29 -21.47 -0.32
C ASN A 108 -1.46 -22.33 -0.73
#